data_391131fbe55d87d6cbf0916a87fdfbb3
#
_entry.id   391131fbe55d87d6cbf0916a87fdfbb3
#
_cell.length_a   1.000
_cell.length_b   1.000
_cell.length_c   1.000
_cell.angle_alpha   90.00
_cell.angle_beta   90.00
_cell.angle_gamma   90.00
#
_symmetry.space_group_name_H-M   'P 1'
#
loop_
_entity.id
_entity.type
_entity.pdbx_description
1 polymer ?
#
loop_
_entity_poly.entity_id
_entity_poly.type
_entity_poly.pdbx_seq_one_letter_code
_entity_poly.pdbx_strand_id
1 'polypeptide(L)'
;MEKEEIKNLIKELIEKTTVKLNEISVAEDASKNIWISAEVGEPHFFVGRDGEGLHALNHLVHRIIEAKLPSSPVAQTGGQRGLGVLVDINGFQKKHIENIRAVAHMMSERARYFKSNIEIDPMSAFERRIIHEFLSDATDLKTESVGTGHSRRVVIKYVGAII
;
A
#
# COMPACT_ATOMS: atom_id res chain seq x y z
N MET A 1 0.05 -19.69 -13.23
CA MET A 1 -0.73 -19.17 -14.36
C MET A 1 -1.13 -17.73 -14.06
N GLU A 2 -1.88 -17.48 -13.03
CA GLU A 2 -2.39 -16.13 -12.68
C GLU A 2 -1.32 -15.03 -12.53
N LYS A 3 -0.20 -15.31 -11.86
CA LYS A 3 0.90 -14.35 -11.66
C LYS A 3 1.53 -13.88 -12.97
N GLU A 4 1.77 -14.81 -13.89
CA GLU A 4 2.36 -14.49 -15.20
C GLU A 4 1.37 -13.74 -16.10
N GLU A 5 0.08 -14.02 -15.98
CA GLU A 5 -0.97 -13.29 -16.71
C GLU A 5 -1.05 -11.82 -16.24
N ILE A 6 -1.01 -11.60 -14.92
CA ILE A 6 -1.01 -10.27 -14.33
C ILE A 6 0.28 -9.51 -14.71
N LYS A 7 1.43 -10.17 -14.63
CA LYS A 7 2.71 -9.61 -15.06
C LYS A 7 2.68 -9.16 -16.52
N ASN A 8 2.19 -10.03 -17.41
CA ASN A 8 2.08 -9.71 -18.84
C ASN A 8 1.11 -8.56 -19.10
N LEU A 9 0.00 -8.50 -18.39
CA LEU A 9 -0.96 -7.40 -18.47
C LEU A 9 -0.30 -6.06 -18.10
N ILE A 10 0.47 -6.02 -17.02
CA ILE A 10 1.15 -4.81 -16.57
C ILE A 10 2.28 -4.43 -17.52
N LYS A 11 3.03 -5.42 -18.00
CA LYS A 11 4.05 -5.20 -19.04
C LYS A 11 3.44 -4.55 -20.29
N GLU A 12 2.36 -5.12 -20.81
CA GLU A 12 1.65 -4.58 -21.98
C GLU A 12 1.12 -3.16 -21.72
N LEU A 13 0.60 -2.90 -20.53
CA LEU A 13 0.12 -1.57 -20.13
C LEU A 13 1.24 -0.54 -20.16
N ILE A 14 2.41 -0.86 -19.60
CA ILE A 14 3.57 0.03 -19.58
C ILE A 14 4.11 0.24 -20.99
N GLU A 15 4.25 -0.81 -21.78
CA GLU A 15 4.74 -0.72 -23.16
C GLU A 15 3.85 0.15 -24.07
N LYS A 16 2.53 0.17 -23.83
CA LYS A 16 1.60 1.05 -24.55
C LYS A 16 1.77 2.53 -24.23
N THR A 17 2.43 2.88 -23.15
CA THR A 17 2.67 4.29 -22.78
C THR A 17 3.90 4.89 -23.44
N THR A 18 4.62 4.14 -24.26
CA THR A 18 5.90 4.54 -24.88
C THR A 18 7.07 4.71 -23.91
N VAL A 19 6.88 4.53 -22.63
CA VAL A 19 7.96 4.54 -21.63
C VAL A 19 8.71 3.22 -21.70
N LYS A 20 10.04 3.31 -21.71
CA LYS A 20 10.90 2.12 -21.79
C LYS A 20 10.81 1.32 -20.47
N LEU A 21 10.39 0.08 -20.57
CA LEU A 21 10.46 -0.91 -19.51
C LEU A 21 11.85 -1.57 -19.53
N ASN A 22 12.60 -1.44 -18.43
CA ASN A 22 13.92 -2.06 -18.29
C ASN A 22 13.81 -3.46 -17.70
N GLU A 23 13.09 -3.61 -16.61
CA GLU A 23 12.90 -4.87 -15.90
C GLU A 23 11.50 -4.95 -15.27
N ILE A 24 10.97 -6.17 -15.17
CA ILE A 24 9.74 -6.44 -14.43
C ILE A 24 9.86 -7.77 -13.70
N SER A 25 9.62 -7.73 -12.40
CA SER A 25 9.66 -8.90 -11.52
C SER A 25 8.36 -9.06 -10.74
N VAL A 26 8.09 -10.30 -10.34
CA VAL A 26 6.90 -10.65 -9.55
C VAL A 26 7.35 -11.35 -8.28
N ALA A 27 6.86 -10.90 -7.15
CA ALA A 27 7.04 -11.55 -5.87
C ALA A 27 5.68 -11.79 -5.21
N GLU A 28 5.64 -12.67 -4.25
CA GLU A 28 4.47 -12.91 -3.40
C GLU A 28 4.89 -12.72 -1.96
N ASP A 29 4.11 -11.98 -1.21
CA ASP A 29 4.34 -11.81 0.22
C ASP A 29 3.73 -12.96 1.05
N ALA A 30 4.01 -12.95 2.36
CA ALA A 30 3.50 -13.94 3.30
C ALA A 30 1.96 -13.98 3.38
N SER A 31 1.31 -12.89 2.99
CA SER A 31 -0.15 -12.73 2.94
C SER A 31 -0.76 -13.11 1.59
N LYS A 32 0.05 -13.68 0.69
CA LYS A 32 -0.33 -14.06 -0.69
C LYS A 32 -0.70 -12.87 -1.60
N ASN A 33 -0.27 -11.66 -1.25
CA ASN A 33 -0.39 -10.53 -2.16
C ASN A 33 0.68 -10.63 -3.25
N ILE A 34 0.31 -10.30 -4.47
CA ILE A 34 1.21 -10.27 -5.62
C ILE A 34 1.84 -8.88 -5.70
N TRP A 35 3.14 -8.84 -5.56
CA TRP A 35 3.94 -7.62 -5.68
C TRP A 35 4.64 -7.60 -7.02
N ILE A 36 4.37 -6.60 -7.84
CA ILE A 36 4.99 -6.44 -9.15
C ILE A 36 5.86 -5.21 -9.14
N SER A 37 7.16 -5.44 -9.27
CA SER A 37 8.16 -4.36 -9.36
C SER A 37 8.55 -4.16 -10.82
N ALA A 38 8.33 -2.97 -11.34
CA ALA A 38 8.73 -2.58 -12.68
C ALA A 38 9.77 -1.45 -12.62
N GLU A 39 10.87 -1.62 -13.33
CA GLU A 39 11.88 -0.59 -13.53
C GLU A 39 11.69 0.05 -14.91
N VAL A 40 11.46 1.34 -14.92
CA VAL A 40 11.23 2.14 -16.13
C VAL A 40 12.23 3.27 -16.25
N GLY A 41 12.48 3.72 -17.48
CA GLY A 41 13.42 4.81 -17.75
C GLY A 41 12.95 6.17 -17.23
N GLU A 42 11.63 6.39 -17.19
CA GLU A 42 11.03 7.67 -16.81
C GLU A 42 9.93 7.45 -15.77
N PRO A 43 10.30 7.18 -14.51
CA PRO A 43 9.33 6.80 -13.45
C PRO A 43 8.33 7.91 -13.11
N HIS A 44 8.67 9.16 -13.35
CA HIS A 44 7.81 10.31 -13.03
C HIS A 44 6.46 10.29 -13.76
N PHE A 45 6.38 9.67 -14.95
CA PHE A 45 5.11 9.49 -15.67
C PHE A 45 4.13 8.59 -14.94
N PHE A 46 4.64 7.58 -14.23
CA PHE A 46 3.79 6.64 -13.49
C PHE A 46 3.61 7.00 -12.02
N VAL A 47 4.62 7.60 -11.40
CA VAL A 47 4.56 7.99 -9.99
C VAL A 47 3.73 9.24 -9.80
N GLY A 48 3.91 10.25 -10.65
CA GLY A 48 3.23 11.54 -10.53
C GLY A 48 3.69 12.34 -9.31
N ARG A 49 2.90 13.35 -8.95
CA ARG A 49 3.17 14.14 -7.76
C ARG A 49 2.80 13.31 -6.52
N ASP A 50 3.75 13.19 -5.59
CA ASP A 50 3.55 12.51 -4.29
C ASP A 50 2.97 11.08 -4.38
N GLY A 51 3.17 10.41 -5.53
CA GLY A 51 2.67 9.05 -5.76
C GLY A 51 1.22 8.95 -6.25
N GLU A 52 0.56 10.07 -6.56
CA GLU A 52 -0.84 10.05 -7.06
C GLU A 52 -0.97 9.25 -8.36
N GLY A 53 0.00 9.37 -9.26
CA GLY A 53 0.04 8.60 -10.51
C GLY A 53 0.15 7.10 -10.26
N LEU A 54 0.98 6.69 -9.33
CA LEU A 54 1.14 5.29 -8.94
C LEU A 54 -0.12 4.74 -8.26
N HIS A 55 -0.78 5.55 -7.46
CA HIS A 55 -2.07 5.19 -6.87
C HIS A 55 -3.13 4.97 -7.94
N ALA A 56 -3.22 5.88 -8.92
CA ALA A 56 -4.12 5.75 -10.06
C ALA A 56 -3.80 4.52 -10.92
N LEU A 57 -2.52 4.24 -11.17
CA LEU A 57 -2.09 3.03 -11.88
C LEU A 57 -2.53 1.75 -11.15
N ASN A 58 -2.31 1.68 -9.85
CA ASN A 58 -2.76 0.55 -9.04
C ASN A 58 -4.29 0.38 -9.10
N HIS A 59 -5.04 1.46 -9.00
CA HIS A 59 -6.49 1.41 -9.14
C HIS A 59 -6.92 0.89 -10.51
N LEU A 60 -6.32 1.37 -11.58
CA LEU A 60 -6.59 0.91 -12.95
C LEU A 60 -6.29 -0.58 -13.11
N VAL A 61 -5.14 -1.03 -12.62
CA VAL A 61 -4.74 -2.45 -12.67
C VAL A 61 -5.75 -3.34 -11.94
N HIS A 62 -6.21 -2.94 -10.76
CA HIS A 62 -7.27 -3.66 -10.03
C HIS A 62 -8.56 -3.76 -10.86
N ARG A 63 -9.01 -2.67 -11.45
CA ARG A 63 -10.22 -2.68 -12.29
C ARG A 63 -10.09 -3.56 -13.53
N ILE A 64 -8.92 -3.58 -14.15
CA ILE A 64 -8.67 -4.44 -15.31
C ILE A 64 -8.65 -5.92 -14.89
N ILE A 65 -8.05 -6.25 -13.74
CA ILE A 65 -8.02 -7.61 -13.20
C ILE A 65 -9.44 -8.08 -12.87
N GLU A 66 -10.24 -7.25 -12.21
CA GLU A 66 -11.66 -7.56 -11.93
C GLU A 66 -12.46 -7.86 -13.20
N ALA A 67 -12.20 -7.10 -14.26
CA ALA A 67 -12.89 -7.26 -15.54
C ALA A 67 -12.42 -8.49 -16.36
N LYS A 68 -11.11 -8.78 -16.36
CA LYS A 68 -10.53 -9.85 -17.18
C LYS A 68 -10.46 -11.20 -16.46
N LEU A 69 -10.32 -11.19 -15.15
CA LEU A 69 -10.12 -12.38 -14.30
C LEU A 69 -11.12 -12.38 -13.10
N PRO A 70 -12.43 -12.36 -13.37
CA PRO A 70 -13.43 -12.22 -12.29
C PRO A 70 -13.45 -13.38 -11.29
N SER A 71 -12.94 -14.54 -11.68
CA SER A 71 -12.83 -15.73 -10.81
C SER A 71 -11.53 -15.78 -10.01
N SER A 72 -10.63 -14.81 -10.21
CA SER A 72 -9.36 -14.72 -9.50
C SER A 72 -9.61 -14.41 -8.01
N PRO A 73 -8.93 -15.10 -7.09
CA PRO A 73 -8.91 -14.70 -5.68
C PRO A 73 -8.48 -13.25 -5.47
N VAL A 74 -7.62 -12.74 -6.34
CA VAL A 74 -7.15 -11.35 -6.35
C VAL A 74 -8.29 -10.38 -6.71
N ALA A 75 -9.13 -10.73 -7.70
CA ALA A 75 -10.28 -9.92 -8.07
C ALA A 75 -11.35 -9.87 -6.96
N GLN A 76 -11.51 -10.98 -6.23
CA GLN A 76 -12.48 -11.09 -5.13
C GLN A 76 -12.04 -10.36 -3.84
N THR A 77 -10.73 -10.14 -3.67
CA THR A 77 -10.18 -9.34 -2.57
C THR A 77 -10.21 -7.83 -2.85
N GLY A 78 -10.73 -7.44 -4.01
CA GLY A 78 -10.83 -6.07 -4.51
C GLY A 78 -11.26 -5.06 -3.46
N GLY A 79 -10.35 -4.21 -3.09
CA GLY A 79 -10.61 -2.94 -2.42
C GLY A 79 -10.85 -2.93 -0.92
N GLN A 80 -11.19 -4.02 -0.26
CA GLN A 80 -11.58 -3.95 1.17
C GLN A 80 -10.82 -4.85 2.15
N ARG A 81 -10.14 -5.91 1.74
CA ARG A 81 -9.52 -6.87 2.68
C ARG A 81 -8.11 -7.34 2.36
N GLY A 82 -7.51 -6.94 1.26
CA GLY A 82 -6.14 -7.29 0.90
C GLY A 82 -5.64 -6.40 -0.22
N LEU A 83 -4.34 -6.20 -0.30
CA LEU A 83 -3.73 -5.45 -1.40
C LEU A 83 -3.83 -6.22 -2.73
N GLY A 84 -4.12 -7.54 -2.67
CA GLY A 84 -4.29 -8.41 -3.83
C GLY A 84 -3.12 -8.36 -4.81
N VAL A 85 -3.06 -7.31 -5.60
CA VAL A 85 -1.92 -6.97 -6.47
C VAL A 85 -1.46 -5.56 -6.18
N LEU A 86 -0.17 -5.37 -6.04
CA LEU A 86 0.46 -4.06 -5.88
C LEU A 86 1.56 -3.87 -6.92
N VAL A 87 1.46 -2.80 -7.69
CA VAL A 87 2.48 -2.39 -8.67
C VAL A 87 3.38 -1.35 -8.02
N ASP A 88 4.67 -1.59 -8.09
CA ASP A 88 5.71 -0.67 -7.67
C ASP A 88 6.54 -0.23 -8.89
N ILE A 89 6.82 1.05 -8.97
CA ILE A 89 7.63 1.65 -10.04
C ILE A 89 8.93 2.17 -9.41
N ASN A 90 10.05 1.61 -9.85
CA ASN A 90 11.41 1.97 -9.41
C ASN A 90 11.59 1.99 -7.88
N GLY A 91 10.88 1.13 -7.15
CA GLY A 91 10.99 1.05 -5.69
C GLY A 91 10.31 2.18 -4.92
N PHE A 92 9.54 3.04 -5.58
CA PHE A 92 8.86 4.17 -4.96
C PHE A 92 7.86 3.72 -3.88
N GLN A 93 7.02 2.75 -4.21
CA GLN A 93 6.00 2.24 -3.28
C GLN A 93 6.62 1.57 -2.06
N LYS A 94 7.66 0.78 -2.27
CA LYS A 94 8.40 0.13 -1.18
C LYS A 94 8.97 1.16 -0.21
N LYS A 95 9.63 2.18 -0.74
CA LYS A 95 10.20 3.28 0.06
C LYS A 95 9.12 4.08 0.79
N HIS A 96 8.00 4.32 0.15
CA HIS A 96 6.85 5.01 0.75
C HIS A 96 6.28 4.22 1.95
N ILE A 97 6.10 2.91 1.79
CA ILE A 97 5.66 2.02 2.88
C ILE A 97 6.65 2.02 4.04
N GLU A 98 7.95 1.94 3.75
CA GLU A 98 8.99 2.00 4.79
C GLU A 98 8.96 3.32 5.58
N ASN A 99 8.73 4.44 4.90
CA ASN A 99 8.56 5.74 5.55
C ASN A 99 7.32 5.79 6.45
N ILE A 100 6.20 5.25 6.01
CA ILE A 100 4.97 5.19 6.81
C ILE A 100 5.19 4.34 8.07
N ARG A 101 5.85 3.21 7.94
CA ARG A 101 6.20 2.34 9.08
C ARG A 101 7.14 3.04 10.07
N ALA A 102 8.10 3.80 9.57
CA ALA A 102 9.00 4.59 10.41
C ALA A 102 8.25 5.66 11.21
N VAL A 103 7.29 6.36 10.58
CA VAL A 103 6.42 7.32 11.26
C VAL A 103 5.55 6.63 12.30
N ALA A 104 4.95 5.49 11.97
CA ALA A 104 4.13 4.70 12.89
C ALA A 104 4.95 4.26 14.10
N HIS A 105 6.18 3.78 13.90
CA HIS A 105 7.08 3.39 14.98
C HIS A 105 7.40 4.59 15.89
N MET A 106 7.82 5.71 15.31
CA MET A 106 8.15 6.91 16.08
C MET A 106 6.95 7.41 16.91
N MET A 107 5.75 7.46 16.31
CA MET A 107 4.55 7.91 17.01
C MET A 107 4.08 6.90 18.07
N SER A 108 4.28 5.60 17.85
CA SER A 108 4.00 4.58 18.85
C SER A 108 4.90 4.71 20.09
N GLU A 109 6.18 4.98 19.88
CA GLU A 109 7.11 5.24 20.98
C GLU A 109 6.75 6.50 21.78
N ARG A 110 6.30 7.56 21.08
CA ARG A 110 5.78 8.76 21.75
C ARG A 110 4.54 8.48 22.58
N ALA A 111 3.61 7.69 22.06
CA ALA A 111 2.40 7.29 22.80
C ALA A 111 2.75 6.51 24.08
N ARG A 112 3.73 5.62 24.03
CA ARG A 112 4.25 4.88 25.19
C ARG A 112 4.92 5.80 26.19
N TYR A 113 5.81 6.66 25.72
CA TYR A 113 6.58 7.55 26.59
C TYR A 113 5.69 8.52 27.36
N PHE A 114 4.73 9.16 26.68
CA PHE A 114 3.81 10.11 27.30
C PHE A 114 2.58 9.43 27.92
N LYS A 115 2.39 8.13 27.73
CA LYS A 115 1.21 7.37 28.15
C LYS A 115 -0.10 8.06 27.73
N SER A 116 -0.14 8.55 26.51
CA SER A 116 -1.24 9.34 25.96
C SER A 116 -1.54 8.97 24.51
N ASN A 117 -2.70 9.38 24.04
CA ASN A 117 -3.08 9.20 22.64
C ASN A 117 -2.30 10.18 21.76
N ILE A 118 -1.83 9.68 20.62
CA ILE A 118 -1.12 10.47 19.62
C ILE A 118 -1.90 10.42 18.31
N GLU A 119 -2.20 11.59 17.76
CA GLU A 119 -2.77 11.71 16.43
C GLU A 119 -1.65 11.84 15.39
N ILE A 120 -1.79 11.11 14.28
CA ILE A 120 -0.92 11.24 13.12
C ILE A 120 -1.60 12.16 12.11
N ASP A 121 -0.84 12.86 11.28
CA ASP A 121 -1.37 13.73 10.24
C ASP A 121 -2.34 12.98 9.30
N PRO A 122 -3.31 13.68 8.70
CA PRO A 122 -4.24 13.09 7.75
C PRO A 122 -3.51 12.35 6.62
N MET A 123 -4.03 11.19 6.26
CA MET A 123 -3.43 10.33 5.25
C MET A 123 -4.48 9.50 4.51
N SER A 124 -4.07 8.92 3.38
CA SER A 124 -4.92 8.06 2.56
C SER A 124 -5.37 6.78 3.30
N ALA A 125 -6.42 6.14 2.80
CA ALA A 125 -6.89 4.87 3.35
C ALA A 125 -5.83 3.76 3.27
N PHE A 126 -5.01 3.77 2.22
CA PHE A 126 -3.88 2.86 2.04
C PHE A 126 -2.84 3.04 3.15
N GLU A 127 -2.41 4.27 3.41
CA GLU A 127 -1.44 4.59 4.45
C GLU A 127 -1.95 4.24 5.85
N ARG A 128 -3.22 4.55 6.14
CA ARG A 128 -3.84 4.19 7.42
C ARG A 128 -3.84 2.68 7.66
N ARG A 129 -4.10 1.88 6.60
CA ARG A 129 -4.05 0.41 6.68
C ARG A 129 -2.65 -0.08 7.05
N ILE A 130 -1.61 0.48 6.45
CA ILE A 130 -0.22 0.11 6.76
C ILE A 130 0.08 0.34 8.25
N ILE A 131 -0.37 1.46 8.81
CA ILE A 131 -0.18 1.76 10.23
C ILE A 131 -0.93 0.77 11.11
N HIS A 132 -2.20 0.48 10.80
CA HIS A 132 -2.98 -0.51 11.56
C HIS A 132 -2.34 -1.89 11.53
N GLU A 133 -1.87 -2.33 10.37
CA GLU A 133 -1.20 -3.62 10.21
C GLU A 133 0.13 -3.65 10.98
N PHE A 134 0.94 -2.61 10.85
CA PHE A 134 2.25 -2.50 11.52
C PHE A 134 2.14 -2.55 13.04
N LEU A 135 1.11 -1.96 13.63
CA LEU A 135 0.88 -1.90 15.08
C LEU A 135 -0.11 -2.97 15.59
N SER A 136 -0.56 -3.88 14.74
CA SER A 136 -1.57 -4.90 15.11
C SER A 136 -1.13 -5.84 16.24
N ASP A 137 0.16 -6.12 16.32
CA ASP A 137 0.74 -7.04 17.33
C ASP A 137 1.07 -6.34 18.65
N ALA A 138 0.96 -5.01 18.71
CA ALA A 138 1.22 -4.26 19.93
C ALA A 138 0.10 -4.47 20.96
N THR A 139 0.44 -5.01 22.12
CA THR A 139 -0.54 -5.30 23.20
C THR A 139 -0.89 -4.08 24.04
N ASP A 140 -0.02 -3.09 24.07
CA ASP A 140 -0.10 -1.86 24.85
C ASP A 140 -0.68 -0.66 24.07
N LEU A 141 -0.93 -0.85 22.77
CA LEU A 141 -1.44 0.17 21.86
C LEU A 141 -2.68 -0.31 21.11
N LYS A 142 -3.56 0.62 20.82
CA LYS A 142 -4.66 0.44 19.84
C LYS A 142 -4.63 1.55 18.82
N THR A 143 -5.02 1.23 17.60
CA THR A 143 -5.11 2.19 16.50
C THR A 143 -6.56 2.37 16.06
N GLU A 144 -6.96 3.60 15.80
CA GLU A 144 -8.29 3.95 15.32
C GLU A 144 -8.19 4.99 14.22
N SER A 145 -8.95 4.80 13.14
CA SER A 145 -9.12 5.82 12.09
C SER A 145 -10.26 6.74 12.48
N VAL A 146 -9.98 8.04 12.57
CA VAL A 146 -10.94 9.08 12.91
C VAL A 146 -11.02 10.15 11.84
N GLY A 147 -12.15 10.85 11.79
CA GLY A 147 -12.38 11.92 10.81
C GLY A 147 -13.02 11.41 9.52
N THR A 148 -13.23 12.33 8.59
CA THR A 148 -13.89 12.09 7.30
C THR A 148 -13.12 12.72 6.16
N GLY A 149 -13.21 12.13 4.95
CA GLY A 149 -12.60 12.65 3.74
C GLY A 149 -11.09 12.87 3.89
N HIS A 150 -10.61 14.01 3.44
CA HIS A 150 -9.19 14.37 3.45
C HIS A 150 -8.62 14.66 4.86
N SER A 151 -9.46 14.86 5.86
CA SER A 151 -9.03 15.05 7.25
C SER A 151 -8.88 13.75 8.03
N ARG A 152 -9.21 12.62 7.43
CA ARG A 152 -9.18 11.32 8.10
C ARG A 152 -7.75 10.88 8.42
N ARG A 153 -7.55 10.48 9.67
CA ARG A 153 -6.24 10.19 10.26
C ARG A 153 -6.28 8.98 11.17
N VAL A 154 -5.10 8.50 11.56
CA VAL A 154 -4.96 7.46 12.59
C VAL A 154 -4.64 8.10 13.93
N VAL A 155 -5.31 7.63 14.97
CA VAL A 155 -4.99 7.89 16.36
C VAL A 155 -4.40 6.62 16.97
N ILE A 156 -3.21 6.73 17.53
CA ILE A 156 -2.58 5.67 18.30
C ILE A 156 -2.96 5.90 19.78
N LYS A 157 -3.70 4.95 20.35
CA LYS A 157 -4.18 5.00 21.74
C LYS A 157 -3.29 4.17 22.63
N TYR A 158 -2.75 4.75 23.68
CA TYR A 158 -2.07 4.01 24.73
C TYR A 158 -3.10 3.38 25.67
N VAL A 159 -3.08 2.07 25.78
CA VAL A 159 -4.01 1.30 26.64
C VAL A 159 -3.32 0.68 27.86
N GLY A 160 -2.01 0.88 27.98
CA GLY A 160 -1.18 0.30 29.04
C GLY A 160 -0.82 -1.16 28.74
N ALA A 161 0.22 -1.66 29.42
CA ALA A 161 0.56 -3.07 29.37
C ALA A 161 -0.56 -3.86 30.08
N ILE A 162 -1.14 -4.84 29.40
CA ILE A 162 -2.01 -5.81 30.05
C ILE A 162 -1.10 -6.69 30.91
N ILE A 163 -1.18 -6.52 32.24
CA ILE A 163 -0.48 -7.36 33.22
C ILE A 163 -1.23 -8.69 33.33
#